data_50597b91041bcd7c574acdce8d15040a
#
_entry.id   50597b91041bcd7c574acdce8d15040a
#
_cell.length_a   1.000
_cell.length_b   1.000
_cell.length_c   1.000
_cell.angle_alpha   90.00
_cell.angle_beta   90.00
_cell.angle_gamma   90.00
#
_symmetry.space_group_name_H-M   'P 1'
#
loop_
_entity.id
_entity.type
_entity.pdbx_description
1 polymer ?
#
loop_
_entity_poly.entity_id
_entity_poly.type
_entity_poly.pdbx_seq_one_letter_code
_entity_poly.pdbx_strand_id
1 'polypeptide(L)'
;MKTFKYRLRPSKNQRTQLIHTLEVCRWVYNKTLATRKIAWEQEGKPLSLYDTNKLLTVWKRNHPELKGTHSQVLQNVQERVDLAFRAFFRRLQAGEKPGYPRFRGYGRYDSFTFKQSGFELGDNGLRLSKIGTVKILLHRPVAGRIKTLTIQRDVIGNWYACFVCEVEPEPLLVNDLAVGVDMGIESYATLSTGEKVPNPRFFRSNEKDLAKAQRKLSKARQGTLERMLRRRVVQHIHQRIANRRKDFAHQLSREWVDSFGKIVFEKLAEKNMLRNHYLAKSISDAAWNQLIAYTTYKAENAGRVVVTVDPRNTSRQCSCCGTMVEKSLSVRVHTCPICGLSMDRDQNAAINILGLGLQSLGIAHEAPASRHGE
;
A
#
# COMPACT_ATOMS: atom_id res chain seq x y z
N MET A 1 -3.81 -8.29 13.25
CA MET A 1 -2.42 -7.76 13.24
C MET A 1 -2.40 -6.34 12.73
N LYS A 2 -1.74 -5.39 13.44
CA LYS A 2 -1.67 -3.96 13.07
C LYS A 2 -0.22 -3.51 12.99
N THR A 3 0.11 -2.65 12.02
CA THR A 3 1.48 -2.13 11.87
C THR A 3 1.53 -0.67 12.30
N PHE A 4 2.42 -0.37 13.25
CA PHE A 4 2.69 0.97 13.75
C PHE A 4 4.04 1.46 13.20
N LYS A 5 4.05 2.57 12.48
CA LYS A 5 5.24 3.15 11.87
C LYS A 5 5.63 4.47 12.54
N TYR A 6 6.87 4.54 13.02
CA TYR A 6 7.42 5.71 13.70
C TYR A 6 8.72 6.17 13.07
N ARG A 7 8.98 7.47 13.14
CA ARG A 7 10.22 8.07 12.67
C ARG A 7 11.35 7.80 13.64
N LEU A 8 12.51 7.37 13.13
CA LEU A 8 13.76 7.28 13.89
C LEU A 8 14.65 8.48 13.58
N ARG A 9 15.40 8.93 14.59
CA ARG A 9 16.43 9.96 14.48
C ARG A 9 17.80 9.41 14.93
N PRO A 10 18.44 8.56 14.12
CA PRO A 10 19.74 8.01 14.46
C PRO A 10 20.82 9.10 14.43
N SER A 11 21.80 9.04 15.35
CA SER A 11 23.03 9.82 15.31
C SER A 11 23.85 9.50 14.06
N LYS A 12 24.91 10.25 13.78
CA LYS A 12 25.80 10.01 12.64
C LYS A 12 26.39 8.58 12.67
N ASN A 13 26.90 8.17 13.84
CA ASN A 13 27.47 6.81 14.01
C ASN A 13 26.43 5.73 13.85
N GLN A 14 25.25 5.87 14.47
CA GLN A 14 24.15 4.90 14.32
C GLN A 14 23.66 4.82 12.87
N ARG A 15 23.61 5.93 12.14
CA ARG A 15 23.26 5.93 10.71
C ARG A 15 24.27 5.11 9.91
N THR A 16 25.57 5.24 10.19
CA THR A 16 26.61 4.44 9.54
C THR A 16 26.42 2.96 9.83
N GLN A 17 26.15 2.58 11.10
CA GLN A 17 25.88 1.20 11.48
C GLN A 17 24.61 0.64 10.83
N LEU A 18 23.53 1.42 10.76
CA LEU A 18 22.31 1.03 10.08
C LEU A 18 22.52 0.81 8.57
N ILE A 19 23.31 1.66 7.91
CA ILE A 19 23.66 1.50 6.49
C ILE A 19 24.52 0.25 6.32
N HIS A 20 25.51 0.03 7.18
CA HIS A 20 26.34 -1.18 7.18
C HIS A 20 25.49 -2.44 7.32
N THR A 21 24.54 -2.44 8.28
CA THR A 21 23.60 -3.56 8.46
C THR A 21 22.79 -3.85 7.20
N LEU A 22 22.32 -2.80 6.47
CA LEU A 22 21.62 -2.99 5.19
C LEU A 22 22.52 -3.64 4.12
N GLU A 23 23.80 -3.23 4.03
CA GLU A 23 24.74 -3.82 3.06
C GLU A 23 25.09 -5.26 3.41
N VAL A 24 25.26 -5.59 4.68
CA VAL A 24 25.42 -6.98 5.17
C VAL A 24 24.17 -7.80 4.80
N CYS A 25 22.98 -7.28 5.04
CA CYS A 25 21.74 -7.96 4.65
C CYS A 25 21.65 -8.14 3.13
N ARG A 26 22.05 -7.16 2.33
CA ARG A 26 22.11 -7.27 0.86
C ARG A 26 23.07 -8.37 0.43
N TRP A 27 24.25 -8.43 1.05
CA TRP A 27 25.24 -9.47 0.76
C TRP A 27 24.66 -10.86 1.06
N VAL A 28 24.08 -11.06 2.25
CA VAL A 28 23.45 -12.34 2.65
C VAL A 28 22.31 -12.70 1.68
N TYR A 29 21.46 -11.75 1.29
CA TYR A 29 20.40 -11.98 0.30
C TYR A 29 20.98 -12.50 -1.02
N ASN A 30 21.96 -11.80 -1.57
CA ASN A 30 22.57 -12.15 -2.85
C ASN A 30 23.33 -13.49 -2.77
N LYS A 31 24.07 -13.72 -1.68
CA LYS A 31 24.79 -14.99 -1.46
C LYS A 31 23.80 -16.16 -1.36
N THR A 32 22.72 -16.02 -0.59
CA THR A 32 21.65 -17.04 -0.48
C THR A 32 21.02 -17.33 -1.85
N LEU A 33 20.69 -16.28 -2.61
CA LEU A 33 20.12 -16.43 -3.94
C LEU A 33 21.09 -17.13 -4.90
N ALA A 34 22.36 -16.72 -4.92
CA ALA A 34 23.42 -17.36 -5.75
C ALA A 34 23.61 -18.83 -5.39
N THR A 35 23.70 -19.14 -4.08
CA THR A 35 23.90 -20.53 -3.62
C THR A 35 22.75 -21.44 -4.04
N ARG A 36 21.48 -20.98 -3.87
CA ARG A 36 20.30 -21.75 -4.32
C ARG A 36 20.27 -21.94 -5.84
N LYS A 37 20.65 -20.91 -6.59
CA LYS A 37 20.72 -20.96 -8.04
C LYS A 37 21.79 -21.96 -8.51
N ILE A 38 23.00 -21.87 -7.98
CA ILE A 38 24.13 -22.76 -8.33
C ILE A 38 23.81 -24.22 -7.97
N ALA A 39 23.28 -24.50 -6.79
CA ALA A 39 22.89 -25.86 -6.38
C ALA A 39 21.86 -26.48 -7.34
N TRP A 40 20.92 -25.68 -7.85
CA TRP A 40 19.95 -26.16 -8.84
C TRP A 40 20.58 -26.37 -10.22
N GLU A 41 21.38 -25.42 -10.69
CA GLU A 41 21.98 -25.47 -12.03
C GLU A 41 23.06 -26.56 -12.17
N GLN A 42 23.84 -26.80 -11.10
CA GLN A 42 24.95 -27.76 -11.16
C GLN A 42 24.57 -29.15 -10.63
N GLU A 43 23.72 -29.26 -9.62
CA GLU A 43 23.41 -30.49 -8.93
C GLU A 43 21.94 -30.93 -9.07
N GLY A 44 21.08 -30.12 -9.70
CA GLY A 44 19.62 -30.36 -9.74
C GLY A 44 18.96 -30.37 -8.36
N LYS A 45 19.67 -29.92 -7.30
CA LYS A 45 19.25 -30.03 -5.90
C LYS A 45 18.60 -28.75 -5.41
N PRO A 46 17.32 -28.78 -5.02
CA PRO A 46 16.68 -27.62 -4.39
C PRO A 46 17.17 -27.47 -2.94
N LEU A 47 17.70 -26.30 -2.59
CA LEU A 47 18.03 -25.97 -1.20
C LEU A 47 16.83 -25.35 -0.49
N SER A 48 16.50 -25.89 0.68
CA SER A 48 15.46 -25.36 1.57
C SER A 48 15.95 -24.15 2.36
N LEU A 49 15.01 -23.46 3.06
CA LEU A 49 15.36 -22.40 4.02
C LEU A 49 16.25 -22.95 5.15
N TYR A 50 16.00 -24.19 5.59
CA TYR A 50 16.78 -24.83 6.64
C TYR A 50 18.24 -25.04 6.20
N ASP A 51 18.47 -25.53 4.99
CA ASP A 51 19.82 -25.74 4.44
C ASP A 51 20.58 -24.42 4.34
N THR A 52 19.93 -23.36 3.85
CA THR A 52 20.57 -22.05 3.77
C THR A 52 20.87 -21.46 5.15
N ASN A 53 20.02 -21.69 6.16
CA ASN A 53 20.29 -21.28 7.54
C ASN A 53 21.52 -21.99 8.15
N LYS A 54 21.76 -23.26 7.82
CA LYS A 54 22.99 -23.97 8.22
C LYS A 54 24.24 -23.32 7.59
N LEU A 55 24.14 -22.97 6.30
CA LEU A 55 25.22 -22.28 5.59
C LEU A 55 25.58 -20.94 6.20
N LEU A 56 24.61 -20.24 6.81
CA LEU A 56 24.86 -18.96 7.47
C LEU A 56 25.90 -19.09 8.61
N THR A 57 25.92 -20.21 9.32
CA THR A 57 26.92 -20.49 10.36
C THR A 57 28.31 -20.59 9.77
N VAL A 58 28.46 -21.27 8.62
CA VAL A 58 29.71 -21.37 7.88
C VAL A 58 30.16 -20.02 7.37
N TRP A 59 29.22 -19.25 6.76
CA TRP A 59 29.55 -17.91 6.28
C TRP A 59 30.01 -16.96 7.39
N LYS A 60 29.44 -17.03 8.60
CA LYS A 60 29.91 -16.24 9.76
C LYS A 60 31.32 -16.57 10.23
N ARG A 61 31.82 -17.79 9.97
CA ARG A 61 33.22 -18.16 10.25
C ARG A 61 34.16 -17.49 9.25
N ASN A 62 33.77 -17.51 7.96
CA ASN A 62 34.59 -17.00 6.86
C ASN A 62 34.45 -15.47 6.63
N HIS A 63 33.39 -14.87 7.17
CA HIS A 63 33.02 -13.45 7.01
C HIS A 63 32.72 -12.85 8.39
N PRO A 64 33.74 -12.41 9.13
CA PRO A 64 33.59 -11.87 10.50
C PRO A 64 32.65 -10.68 10.60
N GLU A 65 32.51 -9.88 9.53
CA GLU A 65 31.61 -8.72 9.42
C GLU A 65 30.14 -9.11 9.66
N LEU A 66 29.74 -10.33 9.38
CA LEU A 66 28.38 -10.84 9.63
C LEU A 66 28.06 -10.92 11.14
N LYS A 67 29.08 -11.04 12.00
CA LYS A 67 28.92 -11.08 13.46
C LYS A 67 28.49 -9.73 14.04
N GLY A 68 28.70 -8.64 13.30
CA GLY A 68 28.24 -7.30 13.62
C GLY A 68 26.72 -7.10 13.45
N THR A 69 26.02 -8.08 12.86
CA THR A 69 24.57 -8.04 12.67
C THR A 69 23.86 -9.12 13.46
N HIS A 70 22.71 -8.79 14.06
CA HIS A 70 21.94 -9.73 14.86
C HIS A 70 21.52 -10.96 14.05
N SER A 71 21.65 -12.16 14.62
CA SER A 71 21.45 -13.42 13.89
C SER A 71 20.07 -13.59 13.29
N GLN A 72 19.01 -13.23 14.02
CA GLN A 72 17.63 -13.31 13.50
C GLN A 72 17.39 -12.37 12.33
N VAL A 73 18.09 -11.22 12.25
CA VAL A 73 18.03 -10.33 11.08
C VAL A 73 18.57 -11.07 9.85
N LEU A 74 19.72 -11.76 9.96
CA LEU A 74 20.31 -12.49 8.84
C LEU A 74 19.46 -13.69 8.41
N GLN A 75 18.88 -14.42 9.37
CA GLN A 75 17.93 -15.51 9.09
C GLN A 75 16.67 -14.98 8.36
N ASN A 76 16.15 -13.84 8.80
CA ASN A 76 15.00 -13.22 8.09
C ASN A 76 15.36 -12.81 6.66
N VAL A 77 16.60 -12.42 6.39
CA VAL A 77 17.04 -12.14 5.02
C VAL A 77 16.98 -13.40 4.15
N GLN A 78 17.41 -14.56 4.66
CA GLN A 78 17.32 -15.83 3.94
C GLN A 78 15.86 -16.26 3.71
N GLU A 79 15.00 -16.07 4.73
CA GLU A 79 13.55 -16.25 4.59
C GLU A 79 12.94 -15.37 3.49
N ARG A 80 13.38 -14.11 3.34
CA ARG A 80 12.92 -13.25 2.25
C ARG A 80 13.28 -13.82 0.87
N VAL A 81 14.41 -14.49 0.73
CA VAL A 81 14.76 -15.20 -0.51
C VAL A 81 13.82 -16.39 -0.73
N ASP A 82 13.57 -17.17 0.33
CA ASP A 82 12.64 -18.30 0.27
C ASP A 82 11.22 -17.86 -0.13
N LEU A 83 10.71 -16.80 0.49
CA LEU A 83 9.42 -16.20 0.13
C LEU A 83 9.38 -15.72 -1.34
N ALA A 84 10.48 -15.18 -1.85
CA ALA A 84 10.58 -14.78 -3.25
C ALA A 84 10.47 -15.99 -4.20
N PHE A 85 11.12 -17.13 -3.88
CA PHE A 85 10.96 -18.36 -4.64
C PHE A 85 9.56 -18.94 -4.52
N ARG A 86 8.98 -18.99 -3.32
CA ARG A 86 7.58 -19.45 -3.13
C ARG A 86 6.61 -18.61 -3.97
N ALA A 87 6.79 -17.29 -4.02
CA ALA A 87 5.97 -16.40 -4.84
C ALA A 87 6.21 -16.62 -6.35
N PHE A 88 7.42 -16.96 -6.77
CA PHE A 88 7.74 -17.32 -8.13
C PHE A 88 7.02 -18.62 -8.54
N PHE A 89 7.18 -19.71 -7.78
CA PHE A 89 6.56 -20.99 -8.09
C PHE A 89 5.04 -20.94 -8.04
N ARG A 90 4.45 -20.25 -7.06
CA ARG A 90 3.00 -20.07 -6.98
C ARG A 90 2.42 -19.42 -8.24
N ARG A 91 3.09 -18.38 -8.77
CA ARG A 91 2.67 -17.73 -10.01
C ARG A 91 2.87 -18.60 -11.23
N LEU A 92 3.95 -19.38 -11.26
CA LEU A 92 4.19 -20.35 -12.33
C LEU A 92 3.08 -21.41 -12.37
N GLN A 93 2.70 -21.96 -11.21
CA GLN A 93 1.59 -22.92 -11.09
C GLN A 93 0.24 -22.31 -11.50
N ALA A 94 0.04 -21.01 -11.28
CA ALA A 94 -1.15 -20.28 -11.73
C ALA A 94 -1.13 -19.91 -13.23
N GLY A 95 -0.17 -20.41 -14.03
CA GLY A 95 -0.05 -20.10 -15.47
C GLY A 95 0.41 -18.68 -15.77
N GLU A 96 0.86 -17.92 -14.78
CA GLU A 96 1.42 -16.58 -14.99
C GLU A 96 2.86 -16.68 -15.56
N LYS A 97 3.39 -15.58 -16.11
CA LYS A 97 4.81 -15.42 -16.46
C LYS A 97 5.56 -14.67 -15.36
N PRO A 98 5.98 -15.33 -14.26
CA PRO A 98 6.67 -14.66 -13.17
C PRO A 98 8.13 -14.36 -13.53
N GLY A 99 8.63 -13.23 -13.05
CA GLY A 99 10.06 -12.96 -13.10
C GLY A 99 10.81 -13.78 -12.02
N TYR A 100 11.95 -14.35 -12.39
CA TYR A 100 12.85 -15.03 -11.44
C TYR A 100 13.36 -14.06 -10.35
N PRO A 101 13.60 -14.51 -9.10
CA PRO A 101 14.15 -13.67 -8.05
C PRO A 101 15.46 -12.99 -8.49
N ARG A 102 15.57 -11.67 -8.26
CA ARG A 102 16.69 -10.87 -8.77
C ARG A 102 17.67 -10.50 -7.66
N PHE A 103 18.95 -10.43 -8.00
CA PHE A 103 19.98 -9.87 -7.14
C PHE A 103 19.69 -8.41 -6.79
N ARG A 104 20.05 -8.02 -5.58
CA ARG A 104 19.91 -6.65 -5.08
C ARG A 104 21.18 -5.85 -5.36
N GLY A 105 21.06 -4.80 -6.16
CA GLY A 105 22.15 -3.86 -6.42
C GLY A 105 22.55 -3.06 -5.17
N TYR A 106 23.71 -2.42 -5.24
CA TYR A 106 24.21 -1.54 -4.17
C TYR A 106 23.18 -0.45 -3.81
N GLY A 107 22.98 -0.23 -2.52
CA GLY A 107 22.01 0.75 -2.00
C GLY A 107 20.53 0.46 -2.29
N ARG A 108 20.20 -0.74 -2.82
CA ARG A 108 18.81 -1.15 -3.11
C ARG A 108 18.25 -2.16 -2.12
N TYR A 109 18.86 -2.25 -0.95
CA TYR A 109 18.33 -3.00 0.19
C TYR A 109 17.98 -1.99 1.27
N ASP A 110 16.73 -1.85 1.62
CA ASP A 110 16.19 -0.69 2.34
C ASP A 110 15.59 -1.01 3.70
N SER A 111 15.55 -2.29 4.09
CA SER A 111 14.93 -2.71 5.34
C SER A 111 15.48 -4.03 5.89
N PHE A 112 15.47 -4.17 7.22
CA PHE A 112 15.77 -5.43 7.90
C PHE A 112 14.83 -5.63 9.10
N THR A 113 14.59 -6.88 9.50
CA THR A 113 13.56 -7.24 10.47
C THR A 113 14.14 -8.05 11.62
N PHE A 114 13.85 -7.62 12.83
CA PHE A 114 13.97 -8.38 14.07
C PHE A 114 12.67 -9.16 14.30
N LYS A 115 12.73 -10.48 14.48
CA LYS A 115 11.52 -11.31 14.65
C LYS A 115 11.03 -11.38 16.08
N GLN A 116 11.86 -11.74 17.03
CA GLN A 116 11.45 -12.00 18.41
C GLN A 116 12.33 -11.27 19.41
N SER A 117 13.62 -11.12 19.12
CA SER A 117 14.60 -10.55 20.02
C SER A 117 15.55 -9.60 19.30
N GLY A 118 16.40 -8.93 20.06
CA GLY A 118 17.38 -7.98 19.54
C GLY A 118 16.88 -6.55 19.45
N PHE A 119 15.71 -6.25 19.99
CA PHE A 119 15.18 -4.91 20.15
C PHE A 119 14.38 -4.76 21.45
N GLU A 120 14.31 -3.54 21.94
CA GLU A 120 13.55 -3.18 23.14
C GLU A 120 13.07 -1.73 22.99
N LEU A 121 11.78 -1.49 23.20
CA LEU A 121 11.20 -0.15 23.21
C LEU A 121 11.08 0.31 24.66
N GLY A 122 11.88 1.32 25.04
CA GLY A 122 11.85 1.92 26.36
C GLY A 122 11.66 3.45 26.29
N ASP A 123 11.60 4.09 27.46
CA ASP A 123 11.37 5.53 27.60
C ASP A 123 12.46 6.38 26.91
N ASN A 124 13.69 5.91 26.90
CA ASN A 124 14.84 6.59 26.31
C ASN A 124 14.96 6.38 24.79
N GLY A 125 14.08 5.57 24.19
CA GLY A 125 14.08 5.27 22.75
C GLY A 125 14.04 3.79 22.43
N LEU A 126 14.37 3.47 21.17
CA LEU A 126 14.40 2.11 20.66
C LEU A 126 15.82 1.54 20.72
N ARG A 127 16.04 0.60 21.62
CA ARG A 127 17.30 -0.15 21.70
C ARG A 127 17.34 -1.22 20.62
N LEU A 128 18.41 -1.23 19.83
CA LEU A 128 18.65 -2.19 18.76
C LEU A 128 19.96 -2.91 19.01
N SER A 129 19.95 -4.24 19.01
CA SER A 129 21.15 -5.06 19.17
C SER A 129 22.21 -4.71 18.12
N LYS A 130 23.45 -4.54 18.54
CA LYS A 130 24.60 -4.14 17.73
C LYS A 130 24.59 -2.69 17.19
N ILE A 131 23.56 -1.88 17.53
CA ILE A 131 23.42 -0.49 17.06
C ILE A 131 23.28 0.48 18.24
N GLY A 132 22.72 0.02 19.38
CA GLY A 132 22.46 0.85 20.54
C GLY A 132 21.06 1.49 20.52
N THR A 133 20.83 2.45 21.44
CA THR A 133 19.53 3.10 21.62
C THR A 133 19.35 4.26 20.64
N VAL A 134 18.37 4.15 19.75
CA VAL A 134 18.06 5.15 18.70
C VAL A 134 16.84 5.95 19.13
N LYS A 135 16.91 7.29 19.03
CA LYS A 135 15.78 8.17 19.32
C LYS A 135 14.62 7.87 18.35
N ILE A 136 13.46 7.59 18.92
CA ILE A 136 12.20 7.33 18.20
C ILE A 136 11.20 8.44 18.49
N LEU A 137 10.40 8.84 17.50
CA LEU A 137 9.31 9.81 17.66
C LEU A 137 7.98 9.05 17.76
N LEU A 138 7.56 8.81 18.99
CA LEU A 138 6.27 8.17 19.29
C LEU A 138 5.19 9.26 19.31
N HIS A 139 4.42 9.38 18.24
CA HIS A 139 3.28 10.29 18.13
C HIS A 139 1.97 9.65 18.61
N ARG A 140 1.99 8.38 18.98
CA ARG A 140 0.91 7.60 19.56
C ARG A 140 1.52 6.39 20.28
N PRO A 141 0.83 5.76 21.26
CA PRO A 141 1.31 4.53 21.90
C PRO A 141 1.38 3.38 20.88
N VAL A 142 2.28 2.44 21.13
CA VAL A 142 2.30 1.14 20.44
C VAL A 142 1.34 0.22 21.16
N ALA A 143 0.21 -0.09 20.56
CA ALA A 143 -0.81 -0.94 21.17
C ALA A 143 -0.53 -2.42 20.91
N GLY A 144 -0.91 -3.27 21.86
CA GLY A 144 -0.84 -4.73 21.76
C GLY A 144 0.56 -5.32 21.89
N ARG A 145 0.67 -6.62 21.62
CA ARG A 145 1.94 -7.37 21.72
C ARG A 145 2.76 -7.24 20.44
N ILE A 146 3.96 -6.68 20.55
CA ILE A 146 4.89 -6.57 19.42
C ILE A 146 5.36 -7.98 19.00
N LYS A 147 5.16 -8.35 17.74
CA LYS A 147 5.62 -9.63 17.14
C LYS A 147 6.92 -9.44 16.37
N THR A 148 7.04 -8.39 15.57
CA THR A 148 8.25 -8.11 14.80
C THR A 148 8.51 -6.61 14.72
N LEU A 149 9.79 -6.28 14.57
CA LEU A 149 10.22 -4.90 14.28
C LEU A 149 10.99 -4.87 12.97
N THR A 150 10.53 -4.08 12.02
CA THR A 150 11.26 -3.78 10.79
C THR A 150 11.82 -2.37 10.84
N ILE A 151 13.13 -2.25 10.68
CA ILE A 151 13.82 -0.98 10.45
C ILE A 151 13.87 -0.73 8.95
N GLN A 152 13.37 0.42 8.51
CA GLN A 152 13.27 0.78 7.10
C GLN A 152 13.89 2.14 6.83
N ARG A 153 14.62 2.24 5.71
CA ARG A 153 15.10 3.51 5.14
C ARG A 153 14.27 3.88 3.92
N ASP A 154 13.73 5.10 3.88
CA ASP A 154 13.04 5.58 2.71
C ASP A 154 14.01 6.09 1.61
N VAL A 155 13.46 6.41 0.44
CA VAL A 155 14.23 6.85 -0.74
C VAL A 155 15.00 8.16 -0.53
N ILE A 156 14.59 8.99 0.42
CA ILE A 156 15.27 10.26 0.78
C ILE A 156 16.22 10.11 1.96
N GLY A 157 16.36 8.90 2.52
CA GLY A 157 17.33 8.58 3.58
C GLY A 157 16.78 8.70 4.99
N ASN A 158 15.48 8.82 5.18
CA ASN A 158 14.86 8.80 6.50
C ASN A 158 14.70 7.39 7.03
N TRP A 159 14.80 7.23 8.35
CA TRP A 159 14.70 5.96 9.03
C TRP A 159 13.39 5.83 9.79
N TYR A 160 12.82 4.64 9.77
CA TYR A 160 11.56 4.30 10.42
C TYR A 160 11.66 2.97 11.15
N ALA A 161 10.95 2.87 12.27
CA ALA A 161 10.62 1.63 12.96
C ALA A 161 9.17 1.27 12.62
N CYS A 162 8.96 0.08 12.11
CA CYS A 162 7.65 -0.49 11.83
C CYS A 162 7.42 -1.68 12.75
N PHE A 163 6.60 -1.51 13.78
CA PHE A 163 6.20 -2.57 14.71
C PHE A 163 4.97 -3.28 14.16
N VAL A 164 5.05 -4.59 13.97
CA VAL A 164 3.89 -5.42 13.72
C VAL A 164 3.40 -5.96 15.05
N CYS A 165 2.20 -5.56 15.43
CA CYS A 165 1.61 -5.89 16.72
C CYS A 165 0.36 -6.75 16.55
N GLU A 166 0.18 -7.68 17.47
CA GLU A 166 -1.07 -8.37 17.70
C GLU A 166 -1.94 -7.47 18.56
N VAL A 167 -3.00 -6.95 17.98
CA VAL A 167 -3.94 -6.03 18.62
C VAL A 167 -5.31 -6.67 18.52
N GLU A 168 -6.05 -6.65 19.60
CA GLU A 168 -7.46 -7.03 19.58
C GLU A 168 -8.25 -5.97 18.81
N PRO A 169 -9.24 -6.35 18.00
CA PRO A 169 -10.15 -5.40 17.38
C PRO A 169 -10.89 -4.58 18.44
N GLU A 170 -11.05 -3.31 18.19
CA GLU A 170 -11.87 -2.40 19.00
C GLU A 170 -13.11 -2.03 18.17
N PRO A 171 -14.18 -2.83 18.23
CA PRO A 171 -15.38 -2.55 17.45
C PRO A 171 -16.02 -1.25 17.94
N LEU A 172 -16.45 -0.43 16.99
CA LEU A 172 -17.28 0.74 17.24
C LEU A 172 -18.73 0.30 17.54
N LEU A 173 -19.52 1.18 18.10
CA LEU A 173 -20.96 0.96 18.30
C LEU A 173 -21.61 0.54 16.98
N VAL A 174 -22.61 -0.36 17.06
CA VAL A 174 -23.33 -0.84 15.89
C VAL A 174 -23.88 0.34 15.10
N ASN A 175 -23.71 0.29 13.79
CA ASN A 175 -24.20 1.32 12.87
C ASN A 175 -24.72 0.61 11.62
N ASP A 176 -25.99 0.76 11.34
CA ASP A 176 -26.66 0.10 10.19
C ASP A 176 -26.63 0.95 8.92
N LEU A 177 -26.17 2.18 9.00
CA LEU A 177 -26.05 3.05 7.82
C LEU A 177 -25.15 2.40 6.77
N ALA A 178 -25.62 2.40 5.54
CA ALA A 178 -24.91 1.83 4.41
C ALA A 178 -24.67 2.91 3.34
N VAL A 179 -23.51 2.83 2.68
CA VAL A 179 -23.15 3.75 1.60
C VAL A 179 -22.53 3.04 0.42
N GLY A 180 -22.97 3.39 -0.79
CA GLY A 180 -22.31 3.04 -2.04
C GLY A 180 -21.39 4.16 -2.48
N VAL A 181 -20.25 3.81 -3.07
CA VAL A 181 -19.20 4.76 -3.47
C VAL A 181 -18.82 4.51 -4.91
N ASP A 182 -19.13 5.47 -5.76
CA ASP A 182 -18.67 5.54 -7.16
C ASP A 182 -17.36 6.33 -7.22
N MET A 183 -16.30 5.71 -7.80
CA MET A 183 -14.94 6.28 -7.83
C MET A 183 -14.68 6.96 -9.18
N GLY A 184 -14.38 8.27 -9.17
CA GLY A 184 -14.25 9.08 -10.37
C GLY A 184 -12.95 9.86 -10.49
N ILE A 185 -12.71 10.43 -11.68
CA ILE A 185 -11.57 11.33 -11.94
C ILE A 185 -11.99 12.81 -11.77
N GLU A 186 -13.23 13.15 -12.06
CA GLU A 186 -13.74 14.51 -11.89
C GLU A 186 -13.98 14.80 -10.42
N SER A 187 -14.93 14.12 -9.81
CA SER A 187 -14.99 13.95 -8.35
C SER A 187 -14.15 12.73 -7.99
N TYR A 188 -13.44 12.78 -6.88
CA TYR A 188 -12.63 11.65 -6.40
C TYR A 188 -13.51 10.44 -6.05
N ALA A 189 -14.64 10.72 -5.44
CA ALA A 189 -15.70 9.77 -5.14
C ALA A 189 -17.06 10.49 -5.09
N THR A 190 -18.14 9.79 -5.44
CA THR A 190 -19.52 10.24 -5.22
C THR A 190 -20.22 9.18 -4.38
N LEU A 191 -20.85 9.57 -3.29
CA LEU A 191 -21.57 8.72 -2.37
C LEU A 191 -23.03 8.56 -2.81
N SER A 192 -23.66 7.45 -2.44
CA SER A 192 -25.10 7.24 -2.66
C SER A 192 -25.98 8.27 -1.94
N THR A 193 -25.45 8.93 -0.92
CA THR A 193 -26.08 10.06 -0.22
C THR A 193 -26.15 11.34 -1.06
N GLY A 194 -25.44 11.40 -2.19
CA GLY A 194 -25.27 12.59 -3.04
C GLY A 194 -24.03 13.43 -2.71
N GLU A 195 -23.33 13.12 -1.62
CA GLU A 195 -22.10 13.81 -1.26
C GLU A 195 -21.00 13.54 -2.30
N LYS A 196 -20.28 14.60 -2.71
CA LYS A 196 -19.15 14.51 -3.64
C LYS A 196 -17.85 14.89 -2.96
N VAL A 197 -16.90 13.97 -3.00
CA VAL A 197 -15.53 14.22 -2.54
C VAL A 197 -14.73 14.83 -3.68
N PRO A 198 -14.19 16.04 -3.52
CA PRO A 198 -13.42 16.70 -4.59
C PRO A 198 -12.10 15.96 -4.84
N ASN A 199 -11.67 15.91 -6.10
CA ASN A 199 -10.40 15.27 -6.45
C ASN A 199 -9.22 16.23 -6.19
N PRO A 200 -8.32 15.91 -5.24
CA PRO A 200 -7.24 16.83 -4.85
C PRO A 200 -6.11 16.94 -5.89
N ARG A 201 -6.05 16.04 -6.88
CA ARG A 201 -5.09 16.04 -8.01
C ARG A 201 -3.67 16.34 -7.58
N PHE A 202 -3.15 15.62 -6.59
CA PHE A 202 -1.85 15.88 -5.96
C PHE A 202 -0.65 15.88 -6.90
N PHE A 203 -0.68 15.01 -7.92
CA PHE A 203 0.35 14.99 -8.94
C PHE A 203 0.28 16.24 -9.82
N ARG A 204 -0.91 16.60 -10.30
CA ARG A 204 -1.12 17.76 -11.16
C ARG A 204 -0.66 19.05 -10.51
N SER A 205 -0.93 19.24 -9.22
CA SER A 205 -0.50 20.42 -8.46
C SER A 205 1.03 20.55 -8.33
N ASN A 206 1.78 19.44 -8.49
CA ASN A 206 3.24 19.40 -8.40
C ASN A 206 3.93 19.11 -9.75
N GLU A 207 3.17 18.97 -10.84
CA GLU A 207 3.69 18.52 -12.14
C GLU A 207 4.73 19.48 -12.73
N LYS A 208 4.51 20.79 -12.63
CA LYS A 208 5.44 21.82 -13.12
C LYS A 208 6.78 21.77 -12.38
N ASP A 209 6.74 21.65 -11.04
CA ASP A 209 7.95 21.56 -10.20
C ASP A 209 8.70 20.26 -10.48
N LEU A 210 8.00 19.15 -10.63
CA LEU A 210 8.58 17.85 -10.97
C LEU A 210 9.27 17.90 -12.33
N ALA A 211 8.62 18.44 -13.36
CA ALA A 211 9.18 18.57 -14.70
C ALA A 211 10.45 19.46 -14.72
N LYS A 212 10.43 20.58 -13.95
CA LYS A 212 11.60 21.45 -13.76
C LYS A 212 12.76 20.70 -13.10
N ALA A 213 12.47 19.94 -12.02
CA ALA A 213 13.47 19.15 -11.30
C ALA A 213 14.04 18.02 -12.17
N GLN A 214 13.21 17.32 -12.93
CA GLN A 214 13.62 16.26 -13.85
C GLN A 214 14.51 16.79 -14.98
N ARG A 215 14.17 17.93 -15.59
CA ARG A 215 15.02 18.59 -16.60
C ARG A 215 16.42 18.93 -16.07
N LYS A 216 16.49 19.43 -14.82
CA LYS A 216 17.78 19.69 -14.17
C LYS A 216 18.56 18.40 -13.88
N LEU A 217 17.86 17.34 -13.49
CA LEU A 217 18.47 16.02 -13.26
C LEU A 217 19.01 15.41 -14.55
N SER A 218 18.28 15.50 -15.67
CA SER A 218 18.71 14.93 -16.96
C SER A 218 19.97 15.60 -17.51
N LYS A 219 20.13 16.91 -17.30
CA LYS A 219 21.32 17.68 -17.70
C LYS A 219 22.57 17.37 -16.87
N ALA A 220 22.43 16.90 -15.64
CA ALA A 220 23.55 16.62 -14.75
C ALA A 220 24.29 15.33 -15.16
N ARG A 221 25.62 15.39 -15.26
CA ARG A 221 26.50 14.27 -15.67
C ARG A 221 26.35 13.08 -14.72
N GLN A 222 26.33 11.87 -15.27
CA GLN A 222 26.24 10.63 -14.49
C GLN A 222 27.48 10.48 -13.59
N GLY A 223 27.28 9.91 -12.37
CA GLY A 223 28.35 9.70 -11.40
C GLY A 223 28.71 10.91 -10.54
N THR A 224 28.22 12.13 -10.88
CA THR A 224 28.58 13.36 -10.14
C THR A 224 27.74 13.58 -8.88
N LEU A 225 28.31 14.31 -7.91
CA LEU A 225 27.61 14.77 -6.71
C LEU A 225 26.39 15.62 -7.07
N GLU A 226 26.52 16.50 -8.09
CA GLU A 226 25.41 17.31 -8.57
C GLU A 226 24.22 16.45 -8.98
N ARG A 227 24.44 15.41 -9.79
CA ARG A 227 23.36 14.50 -10.20
C ARG A 227 22.72 13.80 -9.01
N MET A 228 23.50 13.43 -8.00
CA MET A 228 22.98 12.85 -6.76
C MET A 228 22.08 13.85 -6.01
N LEU A 229 22.47 15.11 -5.89
CA LEU A 229 21.67 16.17 -5.28
C LEU A 229 20.39 16.45 -6.08
N ARG A 230 20.47 16.56 -7.42
CA ARG A 230 19.29 16.75 -8.29
C ARG A 230 18.31 15.57 -8.18
N ARG A 231 18.82 14.32 -8.10
CA ARG A 231 17.99 13.14 -7.86
C ARG A 231 17.25 13.24 -6.53
N ARG A 232 17.89 13.71 -5.46
CA ARG A 232 17.21 13.92 -4.16
C ARG A 232 16.06 14.91 -4.28
N VAL A 233 16.22 16.00 -5.01
CA VAL A 233 15.12 16.97 -5.24
C VAL A 233 13.91 16.28 -5.89
N VAL A 234 14.13 15.51 -6.95
CA VAL A 234 13.05 14.74 -7.61
C VAL A 234 12.40 13.76 -6.63
N GLN A 235 13.20 13.03 -5.84
CA GLN A 235 12.72 12.10 -4.83
C GLN A 235 11.87 12.80 -3.75
N HIS A 236 12.27 13.98 -3.30
CA HIS A 236 11.50 14.78 -2.33
C HIS A 236 10.13 15.20 -2.87
N ILE A 237 10.05 15.60 -4.15
CA ILE A 237 8.77 15.97 -4.79
C ILE A 237 7.85 14.74 -4.84
N HIS A 238 8.34 13.60 -5.32
CA HIS A 238 7.57 12.35 -5.34
C HIS A 238 7.12 11.91 -3.94
N GLN A 239 7.99 12.03 -2.93
CA GLN A 239 7.66 11.70 -1.55
C GLN A 239 6.56 12.61 -0.99
N ARG A 240 6.61 13.92 -1.30
CA ARG A 240 5.55 14.88 -0.91
C ARG A 240 4.21 14.48 -1.51
N ILE A 241 4.17 14.18 -2.82
CA ILE A 241 2.95 13.73 -3.51
C ILE A 241 2.41 12.45 -2.84
N ALA A 242 3.28 11.45 -2.64
CA ALA A 242 2.90 10.18 -2.02
C ALA A 242 2.38 10.36 -0.58
N ASN A 243 3.01 11.24 0.22
CA ASN A 243 2.57 11.52 1.58
C ASN A 243 1.22 12.21 1.63
N ARG A 244 0.99 13.24 0.80
CA ARG A 244 -0.30 13.94 0.72
C ARG A 244 -1.43 12.99 0.30
N ARG A 245 -1.17 12.15 -0.71
CA ARG A 245 -2.13 11.13 -1.16
C ARG A 245 -2.46 10.14 -0.06
N LYS A 246 -1.43 9.68 0.65
CA LYS A 246 -1.58 8.77 1.77
C LYS A 246 -2.38 9.39 2.92
N ASP A 247 -2.09 10.63 3.27
CA ASP A 247 -2.78 11.36 4.34
C ASP A 247 -4.26 11.54 4.01
N PHE A 248 -4.58 12.02 2.81
CA PHE A 248 -5.95 12.13 2.31
C PHE A 248 -6.71 10.80 2.38
N ALA A 249 -6.11 9.71 1.88
CA ALA A 249 -6.74 8.40 1.93
C ALA A 249 -6.93 7.88 3.38
N HIS A 250 -6.03 8.24 4.31
CA HIS A 250 -6.19 7.91 5.72
C HIS A 250 -7.32 8.71 6.39
N GLN A 251 -7.45 10.00 6.10
CA GLN A 251 -8.51 10.83 6.65
C GLN A 251 -9.87 10.36 6.14
N LEU A 252 -10.04 10.29 4.82
CA LEU A 252 -11.30 9.89 4.20
C LEU A 252 -11.75 8.48 4.60
N SER A 253 -10.83 7.50 4.61
CA SER A 253 -11.16 6.15 5.05
C SER A 253 -11.50 6.06 6.55
N ARG A 254 -11.04 6.98 7.39
CA ARG A 254 -11.42 7.03 8.80
C ARG A 254 -12.82 7.61 8.94
N GLU A 255 -13.07 8.72 8.28
CA GLU A 255 -14.37 9.39 8.23
C GLU A 255 -15.48 8.42 7.80
N TRP A 256 -15.30 7.69 6.72
CA TRP A 256 -16.30 6.74 6.22
C TRP A 256 -16.53 5.55 7.18
N VAL A 257 -15.47 5.02 7.79
CA VAL A 257 -15.59 3.92 8.76
C VAL A 257 -16.28 4.39 10.05
N ASP A 258 -16.12 5.66 10.44
CA ASP A 258 -16.81 6.22 11.59
C ASP A 258 -18.29 6.49 11.28
N SER A 259 -18.60 6.92 10.04
CA SER A 259 -19.94 7.33 9.62
C SER A 259 -20.85 6.16 9.19
N PHE A 260 -20.28 5.08 8.64
CA PHE A 260 -21.06 4.00 8.02
C PHE A 260 -20.71 2.61 8.57
N GLY A 261 -21.74 1.79 8.75
CA GLY A 261 -21.60 0.38 9.13
C GLY A 261 -21.26 -0.53 7.95
N LYS A 262 -21.74 -0.18 6.77
CA LYS A 262 -21.54 -0.94 5.53
C LYS A 262 -21.09 0.02 4.42
N ILE A 263 -19.97 -0.27 3.77
CA ILE A 263 -19.38 0.56 2.72
C ILE A 263 -19.18 -0.32 1.48
N VAL A 264 -19.79 0.08 0.37
CA VAL A 264 -19.73 -0.69 -0.89
C VAL A 264 -18.96 0.10 -1.94
N PHE A 265 -17.90 -0.49 -2.48
CA PHE A 265 -17.12 0.05 -3.59
C PHE A 265 -17.36 -0.74 -4.87
N GLU A 266 -17.13 -0.10 -6.00
CA GLU A 266 -16.97 -0.83 -7.25
C GLU A 266 -15.59 -1.51 -7.32
N LYS A 267 -15.53 -2.67 -7.98
CA LYS A 267 -14.27 -3.41 -8.23
C LYS A 267 -13.54 -2.81 -9.42
N LEU A 268 -12.62 -1.90 -9.16
CA LEU A 268 -11.84 -1.22 -10.20
C LEU A 268 -10.77 -2.11 -10.81
N ALA A 269 -10.81 -2.25 -12.14
CA ALA A 269 -9.78 -2.91 -12.93
C ALA A 269 -8.65 -1.91 -13.31
N GLU A 270 -7.98 -1.30 -12.32
CA GLU A 270 -6.96 -0.25 -12.54
C GLU A 270 -5.92 -0.63 -13.59
N LYS A 271 -5.46 -1.89 -13.62
CA LYS A 271 -4.47 -2.35 -14.61
C LYS A 271 -4.96 -2.16 -16.05
N ASN A 272 -6.24 -2.38 -16.31
CA ASN A 272 -6.84 -2.18 -17.63
C ASN A 272 -7.06 -0.69 -17.92
N MET A 273 -7.49 0.07 -16.91
CA MET A 273 -7.71 1.52 -17.03
C MET A 273 -6.39 2.27 -17.30
N LEU A 274 -5.27 1.81 -16.73
CA LEU A 274 -3.92 2.38 -16.97
C LEU A 274 -3.40 2.19 -18.40
N ARG A 275 -4.02 1.31 -19.23
CA ARG A 275 -3.67 1.16 -20.65
C ARG A 275 -4.11 2.40 -21.46
N ASN A 276 -5.11 3.11 -21.00
CA ASN A 276 -5.50 4.39 -21.61
C ASN A 276 -4.50 5.47 -21.20
N HIS A 277 -3.55 5.80 -22.07
CA HIS A 277 -2.47 6.75 -21.79
C HIS A 277 -2.94 8.19 -21.52
N TYR A 278 -4.12 8.58 -21.99
CA TYR A 278 -4.71 9.91 -21.69
C TYR A 278 -5.17 10.02 -20.24
N LEU A 279 -5.67 8.94 -19.66
CA LEU A 279 -6.19 8.90 -18.30
C LEU A 279 -5.23 8.28 -17.28
N ALA A 280 -4.23 7.52 -17.75
CA ALA A 280 -3.30 6.77 -16.88
C ALA A 280 -2.66 7.61 -15.77
N LYS A 281 -2.29 8.86 -16.09
CA LYS A 281 -1.72 9.80 -15.12
C LYS A 281 -2.72 10.16 -14.02
N SER A 282 -3.96 10.47 -14.37
CA SER A 282 -5.02 10.84 -13.44
C SER A 282 -5.48 9.64 -12.59
N ILE A 283 -5.60 8.46 -13.19
CA ILE A 283 -5.93 7.21 -12.50
C ILE A 283 -4.83 6.84 -11.49
N SER A 284 -3.56 6.93 -11.91
CA SER A 284 -2.42 6.69 -11.02
C SER A 284 -2.33 7.73 -9.89
N ASP A 285 -2.76 8.97 -10.14
CA ASP A 285 -2.82 10.01 -9.13
C ASP A 285 -3.93 9.78 -8.10
N ALA A 286 -5.09 9.31 -8.53
CA ALA A 286 -6.21 9.01 -7.64
C ALA A 286 -5.86 7.87 -6.65
N ALA A 287 -5.18 6.81 -7.10
CA ALA A 287 -4.75 5.69 -6.26
C ALA A 287 -5.89 5.06 -5.43
N TRP A 288 -7.04 4.83 -6.05
CA TRP A 288 -8.27 4.33 -5.42
C TRP A 288 -8.07 3.04 -4.63
N ASN A 289 -7.28 2.10 -5.15
CA ASN A 289 -6.97 0.85 -4.44
C ASN A 289 -6.30 1.09 -3.08
N GLN A 290 -5.57 2.21 -2.91
CA GLN A 290 -5.00 2.57 -1.61
C GLN A 290 -6.09 2.99 -0.61
N LEU A 291 -7.07 3.77 -1.07
CA LEU A 291 -8.23 4.16 -0.24
C LEU A 291 -9.05 2.93 0.15
N ILE A 292 -9.43 2.08 -0.82
CA ILE A 292 -10.20 0.86 -0.58
C ILE A 292 -9.47 -0.03 0.45
N ALA A 293 -8.16 -0.27 0.27
CA ALA A 293 -7.37 -1.05 1.21
C ALA A 293 -7.34 -0.43 2.62
N TYR A 294 -7.28 0.90 2.72
CA TYR A 294 -7.30 1.58 4.01
C TYR A 294 -8.68 1.52 4.67
N THR A 295 -9.74 1.66 3.91
CA THR A 295 -11.11 1.49 4.40
C THR A 295 -11.34 0.07 4.89
N THR A 296 -10.94 -0.94 4.11
CA THR A 296 -11.12 -2.36 4.45
C THR A 296 -10.48 -2.71 5.79
N TYR A 297 -9.17 -2.49 5.98
CA TYR A 297 -8.54 -2.89 7.24
C TYR A 297 -9.02 -2.07 8.47
N LYS A 298 -9.43 -0.82 8.25
CA LYS A 298 -10.02 -0.01 9.33
C LYS A 298 -11.42 -0.48 9.68
N ALA A 299 -12.21 -0.83 8.67
CA ALA A 299 -13.54 -1.40 8.84
C ALA A 299 -13.49 -2.73 9.60
N GLU A 300 -12.61 -3.65 9.21
CA GLU A 300 -12.37 -4.91 9.93
C GLU A 300 -12.05 -4.66 11.41
N ASN A 301 -11.18 -3.69 11.71
CA ASN A 301 -10.81 -3.35 13.09
C ASN A 301 -11.96 -2.70 13.88
N ALA A 302 -12.88 -2.02 13.20
CA ALA A 302 -14.00 -1.28 13.77
C ALA A 302 -15.32 -2.10 13.81
N GLY A 303 -15.32 -3.36 13.38
CA GLY A 303 -16.53 -4.17 13.26
C GLY A 303 -17.48 -3.69 12.15
N ARG A 304 -16.95 -3.07 11.09
CA ARG A 304 -17.68 -2.60 9.91
C ARG A 304 -17.48 -3.54 8.74
N VAL A 305 -18.37 -3.46 7.75
CA VAL A 305 -18.33 -4.30 6.55
C VAL A 305 -17.94 -3.48 5.33
N VAL A 306 -16.97 -3.97 4.56
CA VAL A 306 -16.61 -3.41 3.24
C VAL A 306 -16.81 -4.49 2.19
N VAL A 307 -17.54 -4.15 1.13
CA VAL A 307 -17.82 -5.03 -0.01
C VAL A 307 -17.35 -4.37 -1.30
N THR A 308 -16.91 -5.17 -2.26
CA THR A 308 -16.62 -4.69 -3.62
C THR A 308 -17.50 -5.42 -4.63
N VAL A 309 -18.18 -4.68 -5.50
CA VAL A 309 -19.12 -5.21 -6.50
C VAL A 309 -18.63 -5.00 -7.93
N ASP A 310 -19.17 -5.79 -8.88
CA ASP A 310 -18.86 -5.61 -10.30
C ASP A 310 -19.46 -4.28 -10.81
N PRO A 311 -18.66 -3.40 -11.44
CA PRO A 311 -19.11 -2.10 -11.91
C PRO A 311 -19.98 -2.13 -13.17
N ARG A 312 -20.21 -3.29 -13.77
CA ARG A 312 -20.94 -3.40 -15.03
C ARG A 312 -22.34 -2.80 -14.91
N ASN A 313 -22.66 -1.88 -15.83
CA ASN A 313 -23.96 -1.24 -15.98
C ASN A 313 -24.42 -0.30 -14.84
N THR A 314 -23.69 -0.15 -13.76
CA THR A 314 -24.08 0.68 -12.61
C THR A 314 -24.40 2.14 -13.03
N SER A 315 -23.66 2.71 -13.98
CA SER A 315 -23.91 4.08 -14.50
C SER A 315 -25.05 4.17 -15.49
N ARG A 316 -25.49 3.06 -16.10
CA ARG A 316 -26.56 3.02 -17.12
C ARG A 316 -27.90 2.62 -16.55
N GLN A 317 -27.91 1.75 -15.58
CA GLN A 317 -29.13 1.28 -14.92
C GLN A 317 -29.75 2.40 -14.09
N CYS A 318 -31.03 2.58 -14.19
CA CYS A 318 -31.79 3.50 -13.34
C CYS A 318 -31.86 2.94 -11.91
N SER A 319 -31.45 3.73 -10.93
CA SER A 319 -31.47 3.31 -9.52
C SER A 319 -32.86 3.20 -8.92
N CYS A 320 -33.89 3.76 -9.59
CA CYS A 320 -35.28 3.70 -9.16
C CYS A 320 -36.00 2.47 -9.75
N CYS A 321 -36.02 2.33 -11.07
CA CYS A 321 -36.86 1.30 -11.74
C CYS A 321 -36.04 0.16 -12.40
N GLY A 322 -34.72 0.21 -12.36
CA GLY A 322 -33.84 -0.82 -12.94
C GLY A 322 -33.70 -0.77 -14.46
N THR A 323 -34.42 0.12 -15.16
CA THR A 323 -34.37 0.22 -16.63
C THR A 323 -32.96 0.64 -17.10
N MET A 324 -32.49 0.02 -18.18
CA MET A 324 -31.24 0.38 -18.84
C MET A 324 -31.43 1.62 -19.72
N VAL A 325 -30.67 2.68 -19.43
CA VAL A 325 -30.70 3.94 -20.16
C VAL A 325 -29.39 4.11 -20.93
N GLU A 326 -29.46 4.07 -22.25
CA GLU A 326 -28.28 4.31 -23.10
C GLU A 326 -27.87 5.79 -23.03
N LYS A 327 -26.61 6.02 -22.71
CA LYS A 327 -26.02 7.37 -22.64
C LYS A 327 -24.53 7.36 -22.86
N SER A 328 -24.00 8.44 -23.42
CA SER A 328 -22.56 8.62 -23.61
C SER A 328 -21.87 8.98 -22.28
N LEU A 329 -20.56 8.82 -22.23
CA LEU A 329 -19.75 9.15 -21.05
C LEU A 329 -19.73 10.67 -20.73
N SER A 330 -20.08 11.53 -21.70
CA SER A 330 -20.15 12.98 -21.51
C SER A 330 -21.41 13.44 -20.79
N VAL A 331 -22.48 12.64 -20.80
CA VAL A 331 -23.74 12.98 -20.12
C VAL A 331 -23.55 12.82 -18.61
N ARG A 332 -23.79 13.90 -17.87
CA ARG A 332 -23.60 13.97 -16.41
C ARG A 332 -24.89 13.80 -15.62
N VAL A 333 -26.03 13.95 -16.26
CA VAL A 333 -27.35 13.77 -15.64
C VAL A 333 -27.93 12.43 -16.10
N HIS A 334 -28.41 11.63 -15.16
CA HIS A 334 -29.21 10.46 -15.45
C HIS A 334 -30.66 10.86 -15.49
N THR A 335 -31.31 10.78 -16.67
CA THR A 335 -32.73 10.96 -16.84
C THR A 335 -33.34 9.68 -17.36
N CYS A 336 -34.25 9.09 -16.59
CA CYS A 336 -34.91 7.82 -16.95
C CYS A 336 -36.21 8.11 -17.73
N PRO A 337 -36.39 7.58 -18.96
CA PRO A 337 -37.59 7.82 -19.76
C PRO A 337 -38.81 7.03 -19.23
N ILE A 338 -38.62 6.04 -18.38
CA ILE A 338 -39.69 5.19 -17.88
C ILE A 338 -40.28 5.72 -16.56
N CYS A 339 -39.44 6.02 -15.55
CA CYS A 339 -39.91 6.47 -14.23
C CYS A 339 -39.73 7.97 -14.00
N GLY A 340 -39.18 8.72 -14.95
CA GLY A 340 -38.97 10.19 -14.85
C GLY A 340 -37.81 10.59 -13.90
N LEU A 341 -37.12 9.66 -13.27
CA LEU A 341 -36.00 9.98 -12.37
C LEU A 341 -34.96 10.86 -13.08
N SER A 342 -34.63 12.01 -12.50
CA SER A 342 -33.54 12.86 -12.97
C SER A 342 -32.60 13.16 -11.80
N MET A 343 -31.34 12.75 -11.92
CA MET A 343 -30.32 12.97 -10.90
C MET A 343 -28.91 12.96 -11.48
N ASP A 344 -27.93 13.30 -10.66
CA ASP A 344 -26.52 13.15 -11.05
C ASP A 344 -26.18 11.70 -11.42
N ARG A 345 -25.45 11.50 -12.52
CA ARG A 345 -25.13 10.16 -13.05
C ARG A 345 -24.27 9.36 -12.07
N ASP A 346 -23.31 10.02 -11.43
CA ASP A 346 -22.35 9.36 -10.55
C ASP A 346 -23.05 9.02 -9.21
N GLN A 347 -24.04 9.84 -8.77
CA GLN A 347 -24.91 9.49 -7.64
C GLN A 347 -25.83 8.29 -7.98
N ASN A 348 -26.44 8.28 -9.17
CA ASN A 348 -27.22 7.11 -9.63
C ASN A 348 -26.37 5.83 -9.62
N ALA A 349 -25.11 5.92 -10.08
CA ALA A 349 -24.19 4.80 -10.04
C ALA A 349 -23.87 4.35 -8.61
N ALA A 350 -23.63 5.28 -7.70
CA ALA A 350 -23.36 5.00 -6.30
C ALA A 350 -24.55 4.29 -5.58
N ILE A 351 -25.79 4.68 -5.91
CA ILE A 351 -26.99 3.99 -5.39
C ILE A 351 -27.08 2.55 -5.93
N ASN A 352 -26.80 2.34 -7.21
CA ASN A 352 -26.77 1.01 -7.80
C ASN A 352 -25.66 0.14 -7.19
N ILE A 353 -24.47 0.71 -6.95
CA ILE A 353 -23.37 0.05 -6.27
C ILE A 353 -23.79 -0.38 -4.86
N LEU A 354 -24.48 0.50 -4.11
CA LEU A 354 -25.04 0.16 -2.79
C LEU A 354 -26.00 -1.00 -2.87
N GLY A 355 -26.96 -0.97 -3.79
CA GLY A 355 -27.96 -2.04 -3.98
C GLY A 355 -27.32 -3.39 -4.25
N LEU A 356 -26.35 -3.46 -5.17
CA LEU A 356 -25.58 -4.67 -5.46
C LEU A 356 -24.81 -5.20 -4.24
N GLY A 357 -24.23 -4.29 -3.45
CA GLY A 357 -23.49 -4.67 -2.24
C GLY A 357 -24.42 -5.24 -1.17
N LEU A 358 -25.56 -4.61 -0.90
CA LEU A 358 -26.54 -5.09 0.07
C LEU A 358 -27.12 -6.43 -0.37
N GLN A 359 -27.45 -6.59 -1.66
CA GLN A 359 -27.89 -7.87 -2.21
C GLN A 359 -26.85 -8.99 -1.98
N SER A 360 -25.57 -8.69 -2.17
CA SER A 360 -24.48 -9.67 -1.93
C SER A 360 -24.35 -10.09 -0.47
N LEU A 361 -24.83 -9.26 0.46
CA LEU A 361 -24.89 -9.53 1.90
C LEU A 361 -26.22 -10.18 2.34
N GLY A 362 -27.15 -10.46 1.42
CA GLY A 362 -28.48 -11.00 1.72
C GLY A 362 -29.40 -9.98 2.40
N ILE A 363 -29.13 -8.68 2.26
CA ILE A 363 -29.90 -7.60 2.85
C ILE A 363 -30.81 -7.03 1.77
N ALA A 364 -32.13 -6.96 2.03
CA ALA A 364 -33.08 -6.31 1.11
C ALA A 364 -32.74 -4.82 0.97
N HIS A 365 -32.70 -4.35 -0.26
CA HIS A 365 -32.51 -2.93 -0.57
C HIS A 365 -33.81 -2.38 -1.16
N GLU A 366 -34.48 -1.52 -0.42
CA GLU A 366 -35.59 -0.73 -0.97
C GLU A 366 -35.01 0.42 -1.80
N ALA A 367 -35.34 0.45 -3.08
CA ALA A 367 -35.01 1.61 -3.92
C ALA A 367 -35.65 2.86 -3.32
N PRO A 368 -35.00 4.03 -3.36
CA PRO A 368 -35.62 5.26 -2.86
C PRO A 368 -36.95 5.49 -3.58
N ALA A 369 -38.03 5.55 -2.81
CA ALA A 369 -39.37 5.78 -3.34
C ALA A 369 -39.37 7.06 -4.16
N SER A 370 -39.84 7.01 -5.40
CA SER A 370 -40.08 8.18 -6.22
C SER A 370 -41.11 9.07 -5.49
N ARG A 371 -40.65 10.18 -4.95
CA ARG A 371 -41.60 11.22 -4.53
C ARG A 371 -42.22 11.79 -5.82
N HIS A 372 -43.34 11.20 -6.26
CA HIS A 372 -44.24 11.89 -7.14
C HIS A 372 -44.79 13.04 -6.30
N GLY A 373 -44.34 14.24 -6.61
CA GLY A 373 -44.91 15.43 -6.05
C GLY A 373 -46.40 15.53 -6.49
N GLU A 374 -47.26 15.70 -5.52
CA GLU A 374 -48.55 16.31 -5.70
C GLU A 374 -48.39 17.78 -6.09
#